data_f50daafef19ca7a430a83f216171df72
#
_entry.id   f50daafef19ca7a430a83f216171df72
#
_cell.length_a   1.000
_cell.length_b   1.000
_cell.length_c   1.000
_cell.angle_alpha   90.00
_cell.angle_beta   90.00
_cell.angle_gamma   90.00
#
_symmetry.space_group_name_H-M   'P 1'
#
loop_
_entity.id
_entity.type
_entity.pdbx_description
1 polymer ?
#
loop_
_entity_poly.entity_id
_entity_poly.type
_entity_poly.pdbx_seq_one_letter_code
_entity_poly.pdbx_strand_id
1 'polypeptide(L)'
;VATARAERRRAVFRALSLWLVMGLPWLAGCATAPPAEPSAGPARIALPFGRAVSALTVSLLANARLGAPEAGGRYPMVVDPWIDQGSGLPVEATRPVEAQIAAQLRRSYPQIELLPFGAASLAREPLVLLGTLAPVPEAEGGRAGGYRIRAVIGDLRGGRIVSQAEVWTWADGVNLRPAPFFRNSPAWVPEQGAEGYARTVASRIGDPIAPEYLRQLRVAALVNDGIRAYEAGRYRAALAAYEEASRLPGGEQTRVYNGLYLANRALRQPLGAEAAFRGLVKLGLGGGRLSVRFVFRPGSAEFWRDPAVSGAYEMWLREIARQAVVGPGCLEVIGHASPSGPAEANLRLSRARAERVRDRLIALQPGLGGRLASRGAGASEPIIGSGADDASDLLDRRVEFRPVACAAPPP
;
A
#
# COMPACT_ATOMS: atom_id res chain seq x y z
N VAL A 1 -5.20 73.14 6.82
CA VAL A 1 -5.90 74.27 7.52
C VAL A 1 -6.96 73.57 8.38
N ALA A 2 -6.63 73.33 9.57
CA ALA A 2 -7.07 74.00 10.82
C ALA A 2 -8.42 73.45 11.32
N THR A 3 -8.37 72.74 12.40
CA THR A 3 -8.67 73.06 13.80
C THR A 3 -10.17 72.99 14.13
N ALA A 4 -10.56 72.26 15.07
CA ALA A 4 -10.37 72.16 16.49
C ALA A 4 -11.66 72.38 17.27
N ARG A 5 -11.79 71.67 18.37
CA ARG A 5 -12.45 72.07 19.65
C ARG A 5 -13.98 72.06 19.71
N ALA A 6 -14.59 71.63 20.71
CA ALA A 6 -14.38 71.15 22.08
C ALA A 6 -15.72 71.17 22.80
N GLU A 7 -15.86 70.33 23.75
CA GLU A 7 -16.35 70.56 25.13
C GLU A 7 -17.82 70.81 25.47
N ARG A 8 -18.29 69.95 26.30
CA ARG A 8 -19.03 70.10 27.58
C ARG A 8 -20.50 70.52 27.56
N ARG A 9 -21.34 69.81 28.21
CA ARG A 9 -21.75 70.05 29.60
C ARG A 9 -22.86 69.14 30.08
N ARG A 10 -22.70 68.83 31.32
CA ARG A 10 -23.55 68.15 32.30
C ARG A 10 -24.94 68.83 32.51
N ALA A 11 -25.91 67.98 32.94
CA ALA A 11 -26.81 68.18 34.11
C ALA A 11 -27.91 67.18 34.07
N VAL A 12 -27.97 66.22 34.97
CA VAL A 12 -28.70 66.15 36.26
C VAL A 12 -30.15 66.66 36.16
N PHE A 13 -31.14 65.74 36.30
CA PHE A 13 -32.32 65.91 37.18
C PHE A 13 -32.88 64.55 37.58
N ARG A 14 -33.19 64.47 38.87
CA ARG A 14 -33.83 63.40 39.63
C ARG A 14 -35.34 63.50 39.46
N ALA A 15 -36.12 62.43 39.50
CA ALA A 15 -37.11 62.12 40.51
C ALA A 15 -38.10 61.04 40.06
N LEU A 16 -38.20 60.07 40.87
CA LEU A 16 -39.35 59.41 41.60
C LEU A 16 -40.45 58.72 40.79
N SER A 17 -40.50 57.42 41.04
CA SER A 17 -41.61 56.60 41.50
C SER A 17 -42.81 56.36 40.58
N LEU A 18 -43.12 55.12 40.15
CA LEU A 18 -44.20 54.31 40.72
C LEU A 18 -44.25 52.90 40.11
N TRP A 19 -44.58 51.96 40.94
CA TRP A 19 -44.79 50.52 40.72
C TRP A 19 -45.79 50.19 39.62
N LEU A 20 -45.45 49.19 38.75
CA LEU A 20 -46.43 48.30 38.18
C LEU A 20 -45.78 46.91 37.99
N VAL A 21 -46.23 45.96 38.80
CA VAL A 21 -45.90 44.53 38.69
C VAL A 21 -46.69 43.96 37.52
N MET A 22 -46.03 43.53 36.47
CA MET A 22 -46.60 42.56 35.53
C MET A 22 -45.55 41.49 35.20
N GLY A 23 -45.92 40.26 35.49
CA GLY A 23 -45.11 39.11 35.29
C GLY A 23 -44.78 38.87 33.81
N LEU A 24 -43.52 38.61 33.53
CA LEU A 24 -43.09 38.01 32.29
C LEU A 24 -42.54 36.62 32.63
N PRO A 25 -42.88 35.59 31.85
CA PRO A 25 -42.36 34.24 32.08
C PRO A 25 -40.85 34.19 31.75
N TRP A 26 -40.09 33.60 32.62
CA TRP A 26 -38.71 33.24 32.38
C TRP A 26 -38.62 32.20 31.26
N LEU A 27 -38.24 32.61 30.05
CA LEU A 27 -37.73 31.73 29.05
C LEU A 27 -36.28 31.36 29.44
N ALA A 28 -36.15 30.19 30.06
CA ALA A 28 -34.87 29.53 30.25
C ALA A 28 -34.31 29.19 28.86
N GLY A 29 -33.53 30.07 28.31
CA GLY A 29 -32.70 29.76 27.13
C GLY A 29 -31.68 28.71 27.52
N CYS A 30 -31.85 27.47 27.03
CA CYS A 30 -30.78 26.49 27.02
C CYS A 30 -29.62 27.05 26.20
N ALA A 31 -28.63 27.60 26.86
CA ALA A 31 -27.34 27.83 26.25
C ALA A 31 -26.78 26.47 25.88
N THR A 32 -26.89 26.08 24.62
CA THR A 32 -26.14 24.95 24.09
C THR A 32 -24.65 25.29 24.24
N ALA A 33 -23.96 24.58 25.12
CA ALA A 33 -22.50 24.64 25.21
C ALA A 33 -21.93 24.37 23.81
N PRO A 34 -20.90 25.11 23.36
CA PRO A 34 -20.23 24.80 22.11
C PRO A 34 -19.76 23.34 22.17
N PRO A 35 -19.82 22.60 21.04
CA PRO A 35 -19.34 21.23 21.00
C PRO A 35 -17.90 21.23 21.54
N ALA A 36 -17.66 20.39 22.54
CA ALA A 36 -16.31 20.20 23.08
C ALA A 36 -15.37 19.88 21.91
N GLU A 37 -14.32 20.68 21.73
CA GLU A 37 -13.25 20.35 20.80
C GLU A 37 -12.79 18.92 21.12
N PRO A 38 -12.60 18.06 20.09
CA PRO A 38 -12.12 16.71 20.33
C PRO A 38 -10.79 16.84 21.10
N SER A 39 -10.78 16.32 22.32
CA SER A 39 -9.57 16.32 23.16
C SER A 39 -8.43 15.73 22.34
N ALA A 40 -7.41 16.52 22.05
CA ALA A 40 -6.20 16.05 21.43
C ALA A 40 -5.70 14.87 22.28
N GLY A 41 -5.74 13.67 21.73
CA GLY A 41 -5.18 12.49 22.39
C GLY A 41 -3.71 12.74 22.77
N PRO A 42 -3.13 11.94 23.67
CA PRO A 42 -1.77 12.17 24.16
C PRO A 42 -0.82 12.36 22.98
N ALA A 43 0.01 13.41 23.07
CA ALA A 43 0.93 13.80 22.01
C ALA A 43 1.77 12.58 21.56
N ARG A 44 1.60 12.18 20.32
CA ARG A 44 2.30 11.04 19.71
C ARG A 44 3.74 11.48 19.42
N ILE A 45 4.70 10.97 20.20
CA ILE A 45 6.11 11.33 20.05
C ILE A 45 6.71 10.50 18.92
N ALA A 46 7.08 11.17 17.83
CA ALA A 46 7.85 10.55 16.76
C ALA A 46 9.32 10.44 17.15
N LEU A 47 9.92 9.28 16.86
CA LEU A 47 11.32 8.96 17.14
C LEU A 47 12.13 8.89 15.83
N PRO A 48 13.45 9.03 15.89
CA PRO A 48 14.31 8.61 14.77
C PRO A 48 14.06 7.15 14.41
N PHE A 49 14.07 6.82 13.11
CA PHE A 49 13.62 5.52 12.59
C PHE A 49 14.19 4.31 13.35
N GLY A 50 15.51 4.22 13.54
CA GLY A 50 16.11 3.10 14.28
C GLY A 50 15.70 3.02 15.76
N ARG A 51 15.46 4.17 16.41
CA ARG A 51 14.94 4.19 17.79
C ARG A 51 13.48 3.75 17.87
N ALA A 52 12.68 4.16 16.88
CA ALA A 52 11.28 3.74 16.75
C ALA A 52 11.18 2.21 16.64
N VAL A 53 11.99 1.59 15.77
CA VAL A 53 12.03 0.13 15.59
C VAL A 53 12.45 -0.59 16.87
N SER A 54 13.47 -0.07 17.59
CA SER A 54 13.89 -0.66 18.87
C SER A 54 12.80 -0.56 19.93
N ALA A 55 12.15 0.60 20.05
CA ALA A 55 11.04 0.79 21.00
C ALA A 55 9.84 -0.11 20.67
N LEU A 56 9.50 -0.25 19.38
CA LEU A 56 8.48 -1.16 18.92
C LEU A 56 8.76 -2.61 19.35
N THR A 57 9.99 -3.07 19.14
CA THR A 57 10.41 -4.45 19.49
C THR A 57 10.27 -4.69 21.01
N VAL A 58 10.73 -3.75 21.83
CA VAL A 58 10.58 -3.84 23.28
C VAL A 58 9.11 -3.90 23.67
N SER A 59 8.28 -3.01 23.12
CA SER A 59 6.85 -2.96 23.42
C SER A 59 6.13 -4.24 23.00
N LEU A 60 6.47 -4.80 21.83
CA LEU A 60 5.90 -6.06 21.34
C LEU A 60 6.18 -7.19 22.34
N LEU A 61 7.42 -7.33 22.80
CA LEU A 61 7.79 -8.43 23.69
C LEU A 61 7.26 -8.21 25.11
N ALA A 62 7.21 -6.97 25.60
CA ALA A 62 6.63 -6.63 26.89
C ALA A 62 5.12 -6.87 26.96
N ASN A 63 4.41 -6.64 25.86
CA ASN A 63 2.97 -6.84 25.74
C ASN A 63 2.56 -8.27 25.39
N ALA A 64 3.53 -9.16 25.11
CA ALA A 64 3.26 -10.49 24.60
C ALA A 64 2.59 -11.40 25.65
N ARG A 65 1.43 -11.93 25.29
CA ARG A 65 0.69 -12.94 26.06
C ARG A 65 0.93 -14.30 25.48
N LEU A 66 2.16 -14.81 25.62
CA LEU A 66 2.58 -16.09 25.07
C LEU A 66 1.99 -17.23 25.89
N GLY A 67 1.57 -18.31 25.21
CA GLY A 67 1.21 -19.56 25.83
C GLY A 67 2.43 -20.35 26.34
N ALA A 68 2.31 -21.67 26.49
CA ALA A 68 3.44 -22.51 26.84
C ALA A 68 4.47 -22.58 25.71
N PRO A 69 5.79 -22.54 26.00
CA PRO A 69 6.82 -22.74 24.99
C PRO A 69 6.86 -24.19 24.49
N GLU A 70 7.56 -24.42 23.40
CA GLU A 70 7.86 -25.79 22.95
C GLU A 70 8.77 -26.54 23.94
N ALA A 71 8.89 -27.85 23.74
CA ALA A 71 9.86 -28.66 24.47
C ALA A 71 11.27 -28.06 24.30
N GLY A 72 11.91 -27.68 25.42
CA GLY A 72 13.17 -26.92 25.40
C GLY A 72 13.03 -25.43 25.76
N GLY A 73 11.83 -24.95 26.11
CA GLY A 73 11.62 -23.60 26.64
C GLY A 73 11.71 -22.47 25.63
N ARG A 74 11.63 -22.79 24.32
CA ARG A 74 11.73 -21.81 23.24
C ARG A 74 10.40 -21.59 22.53
N TYR A 75 10.27 -20.38 21.96
CA TYR A 75 9.16 -20.00 21.10
C TYR A 75 9.66 -19.85 19.67
N PRO A 76 9.32 -20.78 18.74
CA PRO A 76 9.64 -20.60 17.34
C PRO A 76 8.89 -19.36 16.81
N MET A 77 9.59 -18.49 16.11
CA MET A 77 9.04 -17.27 15.54
C MET A 77 9.55 -17.06 14.11
N VAL A 78 8.67 -16.67 13.23
CA VAL A 78 8.99 -16.18 11.88
C VAL A 78 8.64 -14.70 11.75
N VAL A 79 9.34 -14.00 10.88
CA VAL A 79 9.01 -12.62 10.50
C VAL A 79 8.50 -12.66 9.07
N ASP A 80 7.20 -12.43 8.88
CA ASP A 80 6.62 -12.26 7.56
C ASP A 80 7.06 -10.90 7.00
N PRO A 81 7.55 -10.80 5.74
CA PRO A 81 8.00 -9.55 5.16
C PRO A 81 7.00 -8.41 5.35
N TRP A 82 7.49 -7.31 5.90
CA TRP A 82 6.65 -6.15 6.20
C TRP A 82 6.27 -5.40 4.92
N ILE A 83 5.12 -4.73 4.96
CA ILE A 83 4.58 -4.02 3.81
C ILE A 83 4.35 -2.54 4.10
N ASP A 84 4.49 -1.72 3.06
CA ASP A 84 3.88 -0.40 3.03
C ASP A 84 2.36 -0.56 2.91
N GLN A 85 1.62 0.11 3.78
CA GLN A 85 0.17 -0.06 3.87
C GLN A 85 -0.56 0.47 2.63
N GLY A 86 0.00 1.48 1.97
CA GLY A 86 -0.59 2.10 0.78
C GLY A 86 -0.50 1.21 -0.45
N SER A 87 0.68 0.67 -0.72
CA SER A 87 0.93 -0.21 -1.88
C SER A 87 0.64 -1.69 -1.61
N GLY A 88 0.61 -2.12 -0.36
CA GLY A 88 0.55 -3.54 0.01
C GLY A 88 1.83 -4.31 -0.31
N LEU A 89 2.95 -3.64 -0.58
CA LEU A 89 4.20 -4.24 -1.02
C LEU A 89 5.33 -4.00 -0.02
N PRO A 90 6.30 -4.93 0.08
CA PRO A 90 7.58 -4.65 0.71
C PRO A 90 8.34 -3.54 0.00
N VAL A 91 8.86 -2.61 0.79
CA VAL A 91 9.68 -1.47 0.33
C VAL A 91 11.08 -1.52 0.95
N GLU A 92 12.00 -0.71 0.45
CA GLU A 92 13.38 -0.69 0.95
C GLU A 92 13.46 -0.40 2.47
N ALA A 93 12.54 0.44 3.01
CA ALA A 93 12.49 0.74 4.43
C ALA A 93 12.07 -0.46 5.31
N THR A 94 11.38 -1.47 4.78
CA THR A 94 10.92 -2.62 5.57
C THR A 94 12.06 -3.58 5.90
N ARG A 95 13.06 -3.71 5.01
CA ARG A 95 14.21 -4.60 5.21
C ARG A 95 15.07 -4.28 6.44
N PRO A 96 15.54 -3.02 6.64
CA PRO A 96 16.27 -2.67 7.86
C PRO A 96 15.43 -2.83 9.13
N VAL A 97 14.11 -2.64 9.07
CA VAL A 97 13.21 -2.92 10.20
C VAL A 97 13.30 -4.39 10.59
N GLU A 98 13.07 -5.29 9.63
CA GLU A 98 13.13 -6.75 9.86
C GLU A 98 14.51 -7.17 10.38
N ALA A 99 15.59 -6.65 9.78
CA ALA A 99 16.97 -6.96 10.19
C ALA A 99 17.28 -6.48 11.62
N GLN A 100 16.82 -5.27 11.98
CA GLN A 100 17.02 -4.71 13.30
C GLN A 100 16.24 -5.47 14.37
N ILE A 101 14.96 -5.80 14.10
CA ILE A 101 14.15 -6.62 15.00
C ILE A 101 14.82 -7.98 15.21
N ALA A 102 15.22 -8.65 14.12
CA ALA A 102 15.88 -9.94 14.18
C ALA A 102 17.19 -9.89 15.00
N ALA A 103 18.00 -8.83 14.83
CA ALA A 103 19.21 -8.64 15.61
C ALA A 103 18.92 -8.40 17.09
N GLN A 104 17.88 -7.64 17.43
CA GLN A 104 17.48 -7.37 18.80
C GLN A 104 16.90 -8.62 19.48
N LEU A 105 16.07 -9.40 18.78
CA LEU A 105 15.55 -10.67 19.28
C LEU A 105 16.68 -11.62 19.64
N ARG A 106 17.65 -11.83 18.75
CA ARG A 106 18.79 -12.73 19.01
C ARG A 106 19.64 -12.30 20.18
N ARG A 107 19.82 -10.99 20.42
CA ARG A 107 20.66 -10.48 21.50
C ARG A 107 19.96 -10.48 22.86
N SER A 108 18.68 -10.14 22.89
CA SER A 108 18.00 -9.75 24.14
C SER A 108 16.88 -10.73 24.56
N TYR A 109 16.47 -11.65 23.67
CA TYR A 109 15.35 -12.56 23.88
C TYR A 109 15.71 -13.99 23.49
N PRO A 110 16.64 -14.68 24.21
CA PRO A 110 17.14 -16.00 23.83
C PRO A 110 16.06 -17.09 23.83
N GLN A 111 14.93 -16.87 24.49
CA GLN A 111 13.76 -17.74 24.46
C GLN A 111 13.02 -17.71 23.11
N ILE A 112 13.26 -16.71 22.24
CA ILE A 112 12.70 -16.65 20.90
C ILE A 112 13.67 -17.35 19.93
N GLU A 113 13.21 -18.42 19.32
CA GLU A 113 13.91 -19.10 18.22
C GLU A 113 13.47 -18.52 16.88
N LEU A 114 14.29 -17.61 16.33
CA LEU A 114 13.97 -16.97 15.08
C LEU A 114 14.26 -17.88 13.89
N LEU A 115 13.20 -18.29 13.18
CA LEU A 115 13.23 -19.13 11.99
C LEU A 115 13.10 -18.29 10.71
N PRO A 116 13.64 -18.74 9.56
CA PRO A 116 13.33 -18.13 8.27
C PRO A 116 11.83 -18.18 7.99
N PHE A 117 11.23 -17.11 7.47
CA PHE A 117 9.87 -17.18 6.94
C PHE A 117 9.89 -18.01 5.66
N GLY A 118 9.28 -19.19 5.69
CA GLY A 118 9.26 -20.14 4.59
C GLY A 118 8.35 -21.34 4.92
N ALA A 119 8.01 -22.13 3.90
CA ALA A 119 7.05 -23.21 4.03
C ALA A 119 7.44 -24.26 5.10
N ALA A 120 8.73 -24.58 5.21
CA ALA A 120 9.24 -25.54 6.19
C ALA A 120 9.06 -25.05 7.63
N SER A 121 9.29 -23.76 7.90
CA SER A 121 9.15 -23.18 9.24
C SER A 121 7.70 -23.10 9.69
N LEU A 122 6.76 -22.87 8.76
CA LEU A 122 5.33 -22.78 9.06
C LEU A 122 4.74 -24.13 9.52
N ALA A 123 5.36 -25.25 9.17
CA ALA A 123 4.92 -26.59 9.63
C ALA A 123 5.04 -26.78 11.16
N ARG A 124 5.81 -25.92 11.84
CA ARG A 124 5.91 -25.90 13.32
C ARG A 124 4.84 -25.04 13.98
N GLU A 125 3.94 -24.43 13.23
CA GLU A 125 2.94 -23.48 13.75
C GLU A 125 3.56 -22.40 14.67
N PRO A 126 4.57 -21.67 14.17
CA PRO A 126 5.32 -20.73 15.00
C PRO A 126 4.50 -19.47 15.33
N LEU A 127 5.06 -18.63 16.20
CA LEU A 127 4.65 -17.24 16.27
C LEU A 127 4.98 -16.57 14.95
N VAL A 128 4.10 -15.68 14.47
CA VAL A 128 4.34 -14.88 13.27
C VAL A 128 4.33 -13.39 13.63
N LEU A 129 5.41 -12.70 13.30
CA LEU A 129 5.54 -11.27 13.45
C LEU A 129 5.23 -10.59 12.12
N LEU A 130 4.20 -9.75 12.12
CA LEU A 130 3.77 -8.95 10.97
C LEU A 130 3.89 -7.46 11.29
N GLY A 131 4.11 -6.63 10.28
CA GLY A 131 4.12 -5.19 10.48
C GLY A 131 3.83 -4.40 9.22
N THR A 132 3.34 -3.17 9.41
CA THR A 132 3.05 -2.22 8.35
C THR A 132 3.71 -0.89 8.62
N LEU A 133 4.07 -0.21 7.53
CA LEU A 133 4.51 1.17 7.50
C LEU A 133 3.43 2.00 6.81
N ALA A 134 3.00 3.10 7.42
CA ALA A 134 1.97 3.96 6.85
C ALA A 134 2.32 5.44 7.06
N PRO A 135 2.12 6.32 6.08
CA PRO A 135 2.23 7.76 6.29
C PRO A 135 1.20 8.22 7.31
N VAL A 136 1.56 9.20 8.13
CA VAL A 136 0.66 9.80 9.12
C VAL A 136 0.08 11.09 8.52
N PRO A 137 -1.25 11.20 8.35
CA PRO A 137 -1.89 12.42 7.92
C PRO A 137 -1.64 13.57 8.93
N GLU A 138 -1.49 14.80 8.43
CA GLU A 138 -1.32 15.99 9.28
C GLU A 138 -2.47 16.16 10.30
N ALA A 139 -3.68 15.80 9.92
CA ALA A 139 -4.87 15.85 10.77
C ALA A 139 -4.80 14.96 12.02
N GLU A 140 -3.92 13.96 12.06
CA GLU A 140 -3.71 13.10 13.23
C GLU A 140 -2.65 13.64 14.21
N GLY A 141 -2.23 14.90 14.08
CA GLY A 141 -1.23 15.54 14.96
C GLY A 141 0.21 15.10 14.66
N GLY A 142 0.43 14.45 13.53
CA GLY A 142 1.76 14.15 13.02
C GLY A 142 2.45 15.41 12.48
N ARG A 143 3.78 15.53 12.65
CA ARG A 143 4.56 16.45 11.83
C ARG A 143 4.38 16.01 10.37
N ALA A 144 4.19 16.97 9.46
CA ALA A 144 4.20 16.70 8.02
C ALA A 144 5.38 15.78 7.67
N GLY A 145 5.11 14.63 7.04
CA GLY A 145 6.13 13.67 6.64
C GLY A 145 6.52 12.62 7.69
N GLY A 146 5.72 12.36 8.72
CA GLY A 146 5.92 11.25 9.65
C GLY A 146 5.32 9.93 9.16
N TYR A 147 5.77 8.82 9.76
CA TYR A 147 5.24 7.47 9.52
C TYR A 147 4.83 6.79 10.81
N ARG A 148 3.79 5.99 10.72
CA ARG A 148 3.36 5.07 11.76
C ARG A 148 3.87 3.67 11.41
N ILE A 149 4.53 3.03 12.37
CA ILE A 149 4.93 1.64 12.29
C ILE A 149 4.05 0.87 13.26
N ARG A 150 3.26 -0.07 12.75
CA ARG A 150 2.42 -0.95 13.55
C ARG A 150 2.85 -2.38 13.34
N ALA A 151 2.91 -3.17 14.42
CA ALA A 151 3.23 -4.59 14.35
C ALA A 151 2.42 -5.41 15.34
N VAL A 152 2.23 -6.68 15.00
CA VAL A 152 1.57 -7.68 15.84
C VAL A 152 2.36 -8.96 15.84
N ILE A 153 2.22 -9.74 16.93
CA ILE A 153 2.64 -11.14 16.99
C ILE A 153 1.36 -11.98 17.02
N GLY A 154 1.19 -12.83 16.02
CA GLY A 154 0.15 -13.85 15.96
C GLY A 154 0.70 -15.20 16.41
N ASP A 155 -0.07 -15.95 17.17
CA ASP A 155 0.18 -17.35 17.50
C ASP A 155 -0.58 -18.23 16.49
N LEU A 156 0.15 -18.89 15.58
CA LEU A 156 -0.47 -19.73 14.54
C LEU A 156 -1.13 -20.99 15.13
N ARG A 157 -0.62 -21.50 16.26
CA ARG A 157 -1.20 -22.66 16.95
C ARG A 157 -2.55 -22.31 17.58
N GLY A 158 -2.61 -21.15 18.25
CA GLY A 158 -3.84 -20.65 18.89
C GLY A 158 -4.76 -19.85 17.95
N GLY A 159 -4.29 -19.49 16.77
CA GLY A 159 -5.05 -18.68 15.79
C GLY A 159 -5.37 -17.26 16.24
N ARG A 160 -4.61 -16.69 17.21
CA ARG A 160 -4.91 -15.41 17.84
C ARG A 160 -3.73 -14.45 17.88
N ILE A 161 -4.02 -13.16 17.98
CA ILE A 161 -3.03 -12.12 18.24
C ILE A 161 -2.63 -12.16 19.71
N VAL A 162 -1.34 -12.34 19.97
CA VAL A 162 -0.76 -12.45 21.33
C VAL A 162 0.02 -11.21 21.73
N SER A 163 0.34 -10.33 20.77
CA SER A 163 0.98 -9.04 21.05
C SER A 163 0.67 -8.03 19.97
N GLN A 164 0.69 -6.74 20.36
CA GLN A 164 0.65 -5.61 19.41
C GLN A 164 1.47 -4.45 19.97
N ALA A 165 2.04 -3.66 19.06
CA ALA A 165 2.67 -2.39 19.37
C ALA A 165 2.59 -1.43 18.17
N GLU A 166 2.67 -0.14 18.47
CA GLU A 166 2.62 0.94 17.49
C GLU A 166 3.58 2.04 17.92
N VAL A 167 4.31 2.60 16.97
CA VAL A 167 5.23 3.72 17.19
C VAL A 167 5.17 4.68 16.00
N TRP A 168 5.62 5.91 16.25
CA TRP A 168 5.73 6.94 15.22
C TRP A 168 7.20 7.25 14.96
N THR A 169 7.53 7.48 13.70
CA THR A 169 8.87 7.85 13.27
C THR A 169 8.85 9.05 12.35
N TRP A 170 9.96 9.77 12.29
CA TRP A 170 10.15 10.82 11.30
C TRP A 170 10.29 10.22 9.90
N ALA A 171 10.10 11.04 8.86
CA ALA A 171 10.29 10.63 7.48
C ALA A 171 11.76 10.32 7.13
N ASP A 172 12.68 10.93 7.87
CA ASP A 172 14.11 10.73 7.67
C ASP A 172 14.51 9.26 7.84
N GLY A 173 15.07 8.67 6.78
CA GLY A 173 15.47 7.27 6.74
C GLY A 173 14.39 6.31 6.27
N VAL A 174 13.19 6.79 5.94
CA VAL A 174 12.10 5.96 5.37
C VAL A 174 12.19 5.99 3.84
N ASN A 175 12.68 4.91 3.25
CA ASN A 175 12.77 4.74 1.81
C ASN A 175 11.61 3.87 1.29
N LEU A 176 10.65 4.50 0.62
CA LEU A 176 9.46 3.83 0.08
C LEU A 176 9.67 3.21 -1.30
N ARG A 177 10.88 3.18 -1.83
CA ARG A 177 11.14 2.46 -3.09
C ARG A 177 10.67 1.02 -2.96
N PRO A 178 9.90 0.50 -3.91
CA PRO A 178 9.57 -0.92 -3.91
C PRO A 178 10.83 -1.79 -3.86
N ALA A 179 10.82 -2.84 -3.06
CA ALA A 179 11.92 -3.78 -2.98
C ALA A 179 12.26 -4.35 -4.38
N PRO A 180 13.49 -4.79 -4.67
CA PRO A 180 13.97 -5.08 -6.04
C PRO A 180 13.07 -5.99 -6.85
N PHE A 181 12.53 -7.06 -6.24
CA PHE A 181 11.57 -7.94 -6.90
C PHE A 181 10.34 -7.17 -7.40
N PHE A 182 9.71 -6.38 -6.54
CA PHE A 182 8.49 -5.62 -6.88
C PHE A 182 8.78 -4.49 -7.86
N ARG A 183 9.96 -3.85 -7.75
CA ARG A 183 10.42 -2.85 -8.71
C ARG A 183 10.60 -3.41 -10.12
N ASN A 184 11.02 -4.67 -10.23
CA ASN A 184 11.22 -5.35 -11.52
C ASN A 184 9.93 -5.98 -12.07
N SER A 185 8.89 -6.09 -11.27
CA SER A 185 7.60 -6.67 -11.66
C SER A 185 6.93 -5.87 -12.78
N PRO A 186 6.38 -6.53 -13.82
CA PRO A 186 5.73 -5.87 -14.95
C PRO A 186 4.38 -5.26 -14.61
N ALA A 187 3.66 -5.86 -13.66
CA ALA A 187 2.30 -5.46 -13.31
C ALA A 187 2.08 -5.42 -11.81
N TRP A 188 1.16 -4.56 -11.41
CA TRP A 188 0.63 -4.47 -10.06
C TRP A 188 -0.90 -4.61 -10.12
N VAL A 189 -1.44 -5.40 -9.22
CA VAL A 189 -2.88 -5.63 -9.02
C VAL A 189 -3.12 -5.63 -7.51
N PRO A 190 -4.14 -4.93 -7.00
CA PRO A 190 -4.54 -5.04 -5.60
C PRO A 190 -4.81 -6.49 -5.23
N GLU A 191 -4.27 -6.96 -4.12
CA GLU A 191 -4.40 -8.35 -3.68
C GLU A 191 -5.19 -8.46 -2.38
N GLN A 192 -6.14 -9.40 -2.33
CA GLN A 192 -6.85 -9.75 -1.09
C GLN A 192 -5.90 -10.20 0.03
N GLY A 193 -4.73 -10.76 -0.33
CA GLY A 193 -3.69 -11.13 0.62
C GLY A 193 -3.11 -9.94 1.38
N ALA A 194 -2.89 -8.84 0.71
CA ALA A 194 -2.44 -7.61 1.36
C ALA A 194 -3.51 -7.04 2.31
N GLU A 195 -4.79 -7.18 1.96
CA GLU A 195 -5.89 -6.77 2.83
C GLU A 195 -5.97 -7.65 4.09
N GLY A 196 -5.85 -8.97 3.95
CA GLY A 196 -5.83 -9.91 5.08
C GLY A 196 -4.64 -9.66 6.01
N TYR A 197 -3.47 -9.37 5.44
CA TYR A 197 -2.26 -8.97 6.17
C TYR A 197 -2.50 -7.67 6.95
N ALA A 198 -2.95 -6.62 6.29
CA ALA A 198 -3.20 -5.31 6.92
C ALA A 198 -4.28 -5.40 8.01
N ARG A 199 -5.34 -6.20 7.79
CA ARG A 199 -6.39 -6.46 8.78
C ARG A 199 -5.82 -7.17 10.01
N THR A 200 -4.96 -8.16 9.81
CA THR A 200 -4.28 -8.86 10.92
C THR A 200 -3.42 -7.90 11.73
N VAL A 201 -2.64 -7.01 11.07
CA VAL A 201 -1.83 -6.00 11.77
C VAL A 201 -2.69 -4.97 12.51
N ALA A 202 -3.90 -4.71 12.05
CA ALA A 202 -4.84 -3.79 12.71
C ALA A 202 -5.58 -4.42 13.91
N SER A 203 -5.50 -5.74 14.09
CA SER A 203 -6.21 -6.47 15.16
C SER A 203 -5.65 -6.18 16.56
N ARG A 204 -6.46 -6.46 17.59
CA ARG A 204 -6.09 -6.29 19.01
C ARG A 204 -5.60 -7.61 19.61
N ILE A 205 -4.92 -7.51 20.74
CA ILE A 205 -4.52 -8.71 21.53
C ILE A 205 -5.78 -9.50 21.92
N GLY A 206 -5.78 -10.80 21.59
CA GLY A 206 -6.89 -11.72 21.82
C GLY A 206 -7.80 -11.90 20.60
N ASP A 207 -7.79 -10.98 19.64
CA ASP A 207 -8.54 -11.13 18.39
C ASP A 207 -8.05 -12.35 17.58
N PRO A 208 -8.90 -12.97 16.76
CA PRO A 208 -8.46 -13.99 15.83
C PRO A 208 -7.55 -13.39 14.74
N ILE A 209 -6.57 -14.15 14.30
CA ILE A 209 -5.81 -13.85 13.08
C ILE A 209 -6.79 -13.85 11.90
N ALA A 210 -6.69 -12.86 10.99
CA ALA A 210 -7.61 -12.77 9.86
C ALA A 210 -7.62 -14.07 9.02
N PRO A 211 -8.78 -14.69 8.80
CA PRO A 211 -8.86 -15.94 8.05
C PRO A 211 -8.28 -15.86 6.63
N GLU A 212 -8.39 -14.70 6.00
CA GLU A 212 -7.84 -14.41 4.67
C GLU A 212 -6.30 -14.50 4.70
N TYR A 213 -5.67 -13.98 5.75
CA TYR A 213 -4.24 -14.08 5.94
C TYR A 213 -3.81 -15.55 6.14
N LEU A 214 -4.49 -16.28 7.02
CA LEU A 214 -4.16 -17.69 7.28
C LEU A 214 -4.27 -18.55 6.02
N ARG A 215 -5.32 -18.36 5.21
CA ARG A 215 -5.49 -19.11 3.95
C ARG A 215 -4.34 -18.90 2.96
N GLN A 216 -3.70 -17.74 3.00
CA GLN A 216 -2.66 -17.37 2.05
C GLN A 216 -1.24 -17.51 2.59
N LEU A 217 -1.10 -17.81 3.88
CA LEU A 217 0.18 -17.84 4.57
C LEU A 217 1.20 -18.79 3.92
N ARG A 218 0.77 -19.99 3.51
CA ARG A 218 1.63 -20.97 2.83
C ARG A 218 2.09 -20.48 1.45
N VAL A 219 1.19 -19.85 0.70
CA VAL A 219 1.52 -19.22 -0.58
C VAL A 219 2.50 -18.07 -0.36
N ALA A 220 2.27 -17.23 0.65
CA ALA A 220 3.16 -16.11 1.00
C ALA A 220 4.57 -16.60 1.36
N ALA A 221 4.69 -17.72 2.09
CA ALA A 221 5.98 -18.30 2.42
C ALA A 221 6.74 -18.80 1.19
N LEU A 222 6.07 -19.52 0.28
CA LEU A 222 6.66 -19.95 -0.99
C LEU A 222 7.05 -18.77 -1.89
N VAL A 223 6.22 -17.73 -1.94
CA VAL A 223 6.55 -16.49 -2.66
C VAL A 223 7.80 -15.86 -2.07
N ASN A 224 7.93 -15.79 -0.75
CA ASN A 224 9.12 -15.26 -0.10
C ASN A 224 10.37 -16.11 -0.40
N ASP A 225 10.25 -17.44 -0.38
CA ASP A 225 11.35 -18.32 -0.78
C ASP A 225 11.75 -18.09 -2.24
N GLY A 226 10.77 -17.91 -3.13
CA GLY A 226 10.98 -17.54 -4.53
C GLY A 226 11.68 -16.18 -4.70
N ILE A 227 11.26 -15.13 -3.98
CA ILE A 227 11.87 -13.80 -4.00
C ILE A 227 13.34 -13.89 -3.55
N ARG A 228 13.61 -14.56 -2.44
CA ARG A 228 14.97 -14.74 -1.92
C ARG A 228 15.87 -15.50 -2.89
N ALA A 229 15.33 -16.53 -3.54
CA ALA A 229 16.04 -17.29 -4.56
C ALA A 229 16.32 -16.42 -5.80
N TYR A 230 15.34 -15.64 -6.27
CA TYR A 230 15.46 -14.71 -7.39
C TYR A 230 16.54 -13.64 -7.15
N GLU A 231 16.48 -12.99 -5.99
CA GLU A 231 17.46 -11.95 -5.62
C GLU A 231 18.89 -12.50 -5.43
N ALA A 232 19.01 -13.79 -5.08
CA ALA A 232 20.27 -14.50 -5.01
C ALA A 232 20.76 -15.04 -6.38
N GLY A 233 20.06 -14.72 -7.49
CA GLY A 233 20.39 -15.22 -8.83
C GLY A 233 20.08 -16.71 -9.06
N ARG A 234 19.44 -17.39 -8.11
CA ARG A 234 19.05 -18.81 -8.19
C ARG A 234 17.72 -18.98 -8.90
N TYR A 235 17.65 -18.57 -10.17
CA TYR A 235 16.39 -18.45 -10.92
C TYR A 235 15.61 -19.73 -11.09
N ARG A 236 16.27 -20.90 -11.19
CA ARG A 236 15.58 -22.20 -11.25
C ARG A 236 14.87 -22.53 -9.94
N ALA A 237 15.53 -22.27 -8.81
CA ALA A 237 14.91 -22.44 -7.48
C ALA A 237 13.75 -21.46 -7.28
N ALA A 238 13.91 -20.22 -7.74
CA ALA A 238 12.83 -19.23 -7.72
C ALA A 238 11.63 -19.69 -8.54
N LEU A 239 11.86 -20.18 -9.77
CA LEU A 239 10.79 -20.69 -10.64
C LEU A 239 10.04 -21.84 -9.97
N ALA A 240 10.77 -22.83 -9.41
CA ALA A 240 10.17 -23.97 -8.73
C ALA A 240 9.27 -23.55 -7.55
N ALA A 241 9.72 -22.57 -6.73
CA ALA A 241 8.94 -22.06 -5.60
C ALA A 241 7.65 -21.37 -6.07
N TYR A 242 7.71 -20.56 -7.13
CA TYR A 242 6.53 -19.89 -7.67
C TYR A 242 5.58 -20.89 -8.37
N GLU A 243 6.10 -21.92 -9.04
CA GLU A 243 5.28 -23.00 -9.61
C GLU A 243 4.56 -23.79 -8.52
N GLU A 244 5.23 -24.09 -7.41
CA GLU A 244 4.59 -24.71 -6.26
C GLU A 244 3.50 -23.82 -5.68
N ALA A 245 3.82 -22.52 -5.45
CA ALA A 245 2.85 -21.55 -4.97
C ALA A 245 1.61 -21.46 -5.87
N SER A 246 1.79 -21.48 -7.20
CA SER A 246 0.69 -21.38 -8.16
C SER A 246 -0.29 -22.56 -8.14
N ARG A 247 0.15 -23.72 -7.66
CA ARG A 247 -0.69 -24.93 -7.55
C ARG A 247 -1.51 -24.99 -6.26
N LEU A 248 -1.19 -24.15 -5.28
CA LEU A 248 -1.92 -24.12 -4.01
C LEU A 248 -3.25 -23.39 -4.13
N PRO A 249 -4.25 -23.73 -3.31
CA PRO A 249 -5.41 -22.87 -3.13
C PRO A 249 -4.99 -21.46 -2.73
N GLY A 250 -5.51 -20.45 -3.45
CA GLY A 250 -5.10 -19.05 -3.26
C GLY A 250 -3.76 -18.69 -3.93
N GLY A 251 -3.19 -19.57 -4.77
CA GLY A 251 -1.97 -19.30 -5.53
C GLY A 251 -2.15 -18.38 -6.74
N GLU A 252 -3.38 -18.09 -7.13
CA GLU A 252 -3.68 -17.09 -8.17
C GLU A 252 -3.50 -15.67 -7.64
N GLN A 253 -2.24 -15.28 -7.49
CA GLN A 253 -1.84 -13.98 -6.94
C GLN A 253 -0.89 -13.25 -7.88
N THR A 254 -0.97 -11.92 -7.86
CA THR A 254 -0.06 -11.05 -8.63
C THR A 254 1.41 -11.36 -8.35
N ARG A 255 1.76 -11.58 -7.08
CA ARG A 255 3.13 -11.90 -6.66
C ARG A 255 3.64 -13.20 -7.26
N VAL A 256 2.78 -14.21 -7.35
CA VAL A 256 3.13 -15.52 -7.94
C VAL A 256 3.37 -15.36 -9.43
N TYR A 257 2.44 -14.74 -10.16
CA TYR A 257 2.60 -14.54 -11.62
C TYR A 257 3.74 -13.59 -11.97
N ASN A 258 3.99 -12.54 -11.18
CA ASN A 258 5.18 -11.70 -11.34
C ASN A 258 6.45 -12.51 -11.12
N GLY A 259 6.48 -13.39 -10.12
CA GLY A 259 7.61 -14.28 -9.85
C GLY A 259 7.87 -15.26 -10.98
N LEU A 260 6.83 -15.93 -11.47
CA LEU A 260 6.91 -16.80 -12.65
C LEU A 260 7.43 -16.05 -13.87
N TYR A 261 6.91 -14.84 -14.12
CA TYR A 261 7.34 -13.99 -15.21
C TYR A 261 8.82 -13.62 -15.12
N LEU A 262 9.26 -13.11 -13.98
CA LEU A 262 10.64 -12.66 -13.76
C LEU A 262 11.63 -13.83 -13.80
N ALA A 263 11.31 -14.96 -13.19
CA ALA A 263 12.15 -16.15 -13.20
C ALA A 263 12.30 -16.72 -14.62
N ASN A 264 11.21 -16.84 -15.38
CA ASN A 264 11.24 -17.30 -16.77
C ASN A 264 12.05 -16.35 -17.67
N ARG A 265 11.89 -15.01 -17.48
CA ARG A 265 12.70 -14.05 -18.22
C ARG A 265 14.20 -14.19 -17.94
N ALA A 266 14.57 -14.33 -16.67
CA ALA A 266 15.95 -14.53 -16.25
C ALA A 266 16.55 -15.84 -16.82
N LEU A 267 15.73 -16.88 -16.94
CA LEU A 267 16.08 -18.18 -17.55
C LEU A 267 16.00 -18.18 -19.08
N ARG A 268 15.65 -17.06 -19.72
CA ARG A 268 15.44 -16.93 -21.17
C ARG A 268 14.40 -17.91 -21.72
N GLN A 269 13.31 -18.11 -20.99
CA GLN A 269 12.16 -18.94 -21.34
C GLN A 269 10.97 -18.06 -21.77
N PRO A 270 10.91 -17.60 -23.05
CA PRO A 270 9.93 -16.61 -23.49
C PRO A 270 8.48 -17.10 -23.39
N LEU A 271 8.22 -18.38 -23.68
CA LEU A 271 6.87 -18.95 -23.60
C LEU A 271 6.37 -18.99 -22.15
N GLY A 272 7.23 -19.34 -21.20
CA GLY A 272 6.89 -19.32 -19.78
C GLY A 272 6.61 -17.90 -19.27
N ALA A 273 7.42 -16.92 -19.71
CA ALA A 273 7.20 -15.52 -19.38
C ALA A 273 5.88 -14.98 -19.96
N GLU A 274 5.55 -15.32 -21.22
CA GLU A 274 4.29 -14.94 -21.86
C GLU A 274 3.09 -15.56 -21.14
N ALA A 275 3.16 -16.85 -20.77
CA ALA A 275 2.12 -17.55 -20.03
C ALA A 275 1.89 -16.92 -18.65
N ALA A 276 2.96 -16.57 -17.93
CA ALA A 276 2.87 -15.88 -16.65
C ALA A 276 2.26 -14.49 -16.77
N PHE A 277 2.65 -13.73 -17.78
CA PHE A 277 2.08 -12.38 -18.03
C PHE A 277 0.60 -12.47 -18.42
N ARG A 278 0.20 -13.47 -19.18
CA ARG A 278 -1.23 -13.77 -19.48
C ARG A 278 -2.02 -14.01 -18.18
N GLY A 279 -1.44 -14.74 -17.21
CA GLY A 279 -2.03 -14.93 -15.88
C GLY A 279 -2.24 -13.60 -15.16
N LEU A 280 -1.24 -12.69 -15.19
CA LEU A 280 -1.36 -11.34 -14.62
C LEU A 280 -2.50 -10.54 -15.27
N VAL A 281 -2.59 -10.56 -16.59
CA VAL A 281 -3.64 -9.84 -17.32
C VAL A 281 -5.03 -10.39 -16.97
N LYS A 282 -5.18 -11.72 -16.97
CA LYS A 282 -6.43 -12.38 -16.59
C LYS A 282 -6.86 -12.04 -15.17
N LEU A 283 -5.91 -12.12 -14.23
CA LEU A 283 -6.15 -11.79 -12.82
C LEU A 283 -6.55 -10.32 -12.65
N GLY A 284 -5.81 -9.40 -13.26
CA GLY A 284 -6.04 -7.97 -13.13
C GLY A 284 -7.36 -7.52 -13.77
N LEU A 285 -7.64 -7.94 -14.99
CA LEU A 285 -8.91 -7.59 -15.66
C LEU A 285 -10.10 -8.27 -14.98
N GLY A 286 -9.96 -9.54 -14.54
CA GLY A 286 -11.00 -10.24 -13.78
C GLY A 286 -11.27 -9.61 -12.41
N GLY A 287 -10.24 -9.05 -11.78
CA GLY A 287 -10.34 -8.31 -10.52
C GLY A 287 -10.73 -6.82 -10.69
N GLY A 288 -11.03 -6.39 -11.91
CA GLY A 288 -11.49 -5.02 -12.19
C GLY A 288 -10.38 -3.97 -12.32
N ARG A 289 -9.10 -4.35 -12.16
CA ARG A 289 -7.98 -3.41 -12.22
C ARG A 289 -6.66 -4.09 -12.53
N LEU A 290 -6.04 -3.69 -13.64
CA LEU A 290 -4.69 -4.11 -14.02
C LEU A 290 -3.82 -2.88 -14.21
N SER A 291 -2.74 -2.74 -13.46
CA SER A 291 -1.74 -1.69 -13.65
C SER A 291 -0.48 -2.28 -14.25
N VAL A 292 -0.02 -1.74 -15.38
CA VAL A 292 1.18 -2.20 -16.08
C VAL A 292 2.20 -1.07 -16.18
N ARG A 293 3.45 -1.41 -15.91
CA ARG A 293 4.56 -0.49 -15.93
C ARG A 293 5.15 -0.33 -17.34
N PHE A 294 4.59 0.58 -18.11
CA PHE A 294 5.24 1.02 -19.35
C PHE A 294 6.16 2.20 -19.06
N VAL A 295 7.43 2.09 -19.40
CA VAL A 295 8.39 3.19 -19.27
C VAL A 295 8.38 4.00 -20.56
N PHE A 296 8.14 5.28 -20.44
CA PHE A 296 8.12 6.24 -21.52
C PHE A 296 9.36 7.13 -21.47
N ARG A 297 9.71 7.75 -22.59
CA ARG A 297 10.72 8.79 -22.64
C ARG A 297 10.26 10.00 -21.79
N PRO A 298 11.18 10.71 -21.11
CA PRO A 298 10.83 11.91 -20.35
C PRO A 298 10.06 12.92 -21.21
N GLY A 299 8.99 13.48 -20.66
CA GLY A 299 8.12 14.45 -21.34
C GLY A 299 7.38 13.94 -22.58
N SER A 300 7.33 12.62 -22.83
CA SER A 300 6.83 12.04 -24.08
C SER A 300 5.88 10.86 -23.81
N ALA A 301 5.03 10.55 -24.81
CA ALA A 301 4.24 9.32 -24.89
C ALA A 301 4.94 8.19 -25.67
N GLU A 302 6.16 8.40 -26.14
CA GLU A 302 6.96 7.36 -26.79
C GLU A 302 7.55 6.40 -25.75
N PHE A 303 7.45 5.10 -26.02
CA PHE A 303 8.09 4.09 -25.18
C PHE A 303 9.61 4.27 -25.15
N TRP A 304 10.21 3.85 -24.04
CA TRP A 304 11.66 3.82 -23.93
C TRP A 304 12.27 2.94 -25.03
N ARG A 305 13.33 3.40 -25.66
CA ARG A 305 13.89 2.73 -26.85
C ARG A 305 14.83 1.56 -26.53
N ASP A 306 15.35 1.48 -25.31
CA ASP A 306 16.24 0.38 -24.94
C ASP A 306 15.46 -0.94 -24.88
N PRO A 307 15.84 -1.95 -25.69
CA PRO A 307 15.21 -3.26 -25.69
C PRO A 307 15.29 -4.00 -24.34
N ALA A 308 16.29 -3.69 -23.50
CA ALA A 308 16.37 -4.24 -22.15
C ALA A 308 15.19 -3.81 -21.30
N VAL A 309 14.61 -2.62 -21.55
CA VAL A 309 13.47 -2.06 -20.85
C VAL A 309 12.17 -2.39 -21.58
N SER A 310 12.09 -2.08 -22.87
CA SER A 310 10.83 -2.12 -23.65
C SER A 310 10.64 -3.37 -24.51
N GLY A 311 11.62 -4.25 -24.58
CA GLY A 311 11.59 -5.42 -25.48
C GLY A 311 10.45 -6.42 -25.21
N ALA A 312 9.81 -6.33 -24.04
CA ALA A 312 8.65 -7.14 -23.70
C ALA A 312 7.31 -6.48 -24.02
N TYR A 313 7.27 -5.19 -24.38
CA TYR A 313 6.01 -4.43 -24.46
C TYR A 313 5.07 -4.91 -25.57
N GLU A 314 5.59 -5.36 -26.69
CA GLU A 314 4.77 -5.95 -27.76
C GLU A 314 4.04 -7.21 -27.28
N MET A 315 4.72 -8.07 -26.51
CA MET A 315 4.10 -9.26 -25.92
C MET A 315 3.05 -8.84 -24.87
N TRP A 316 3.35 -7.85 -24.01
CA TRP A 316 2.40 -7.36 -23.03
C TRP A 316 1.14 -6.79 -23.68
N LEU A 317 1.31 -5.91 -24.66
CA LEU A 317 0.19 -5.30 -25.38
C LEU A 317 -0.65 -6.36 -26.09
N ARG A 318 -0.01 -7.36 -26.72
CA ARG A 318 -0.70 -8.48 -27.37
C ARG A 318 -1.56 -9.29 -26.38
N GLU A 319 -1.02 -9.63 -25.19
CA GLU A 319 -1.77 -10.38 -24.20
C GLU A 319 -2.90 -9.55 -23.57
N ILE A 320 -2.69 -8.26 -23.33
CA ILE A 320 -3.76 -7.36 -22.88
C ILE A 320 -4.87 -7.28 -23.93
N ALA A 321 -4.51 -7.05 -25.21
CA ALA A 321 -5.48 -6.96 -26.29
C ALA A 321 -6.29 -8.26 -26.48
N ARG A 322 -5.63 -9.44 -26.39
CA ARG A 322 -6.30 -10.75 -26.44
C ARG A 322 -7.32 -10.93 -25.33
N GLN A 323 -6.98 -10.59 -24.08
CA GLN A 323 -7.90 -10.72 -22.96
C GLN A 323 -9.05 -9.69 -23.03
N ALA A 324 -8.76 -8.47 -23.46
CA ALA A 324 -9.75 -7.43 -23.62
C ALA A 324 -10.81 -7.78 -24.71
N VAL A 325 -10.41 -8.42 -25.79
CA VAL A 325 -11.35 -8.87 -26.85
C VAL A 325 -12.31 -9.94 -26.36
N VAL A 326 -11.83 -10.88 -25.56
CA VAL A 326 -12.64 -11.99 -25.04
C VAL A 326 -13.61 -11.52 -23.95
N GLY A 327 -13.26 -10.50 -23.18
CA GLY A 327 -14.11 -9.95 -22.13
C GLY A 327 -15.41 -9.32 -22.70
N PRO A 328 -16.52 -9.36 -21.95
CA PRO A 328 -17.82 -8.91 -22.43
C PRO A 328 -18.01 -7.38 -22.44
N GLY A 329 -17.15 -6.63 -21.79
CA GLY A 329 -17.29 -5.20 -21.55
C GLY A 329 -16.36 -4.31 -22.38
N CYS A 330 -16.35 -3.05 -22.05
CA CYS A 330 -15.39 -2.06 -22.52
C CYS A 330 -14.23 -1.94 -21.54
N LEU A 331 -13.15 -1.31 -21.97
CA LEU A 331 -11.94 -1.14 -21.15
C LEU A 331 -11.54 0.34 -21.16
N GLU A 332 -11.37 0.91 -20.00
CA GLU A 332 -10.79 2.23 -19.84
C GLU A 332 -9.28 2.10 -19.64
N VAL A 333 -8.51 2.81 -20.46
CA VAL A 333 -7.04 2.92 -20.39
C VAL A 333 -6.69 4.22 -19.70
N ILE A 334 -6.07 4.15 -18.53
CA ILE A 334 -5.81 5.31 -17.67
C ILE A 334 -4.31 5.51 -17.54
N GLY A 335 -3.82 6.67 -17.93
CA GLY A 335 -2.42 7.04 -17.69
C GLY A 335 -2.27 7.75 -16.35
N HIS A 336 -1.20 7.41 -15.62
CA HIS A 336 -0.84 8.03 -14.37
C HIS A 336 0.58 8.62 -14.44
N ALA A 337 0.82 9.65 -13.65
CA ALA A 337 2.11 10.31 -13.50
C ALA A 337 2.45 10.41 -12.00
N SER A 338 3.73 10.52 -11.69
CA SER A 338 4.20 10.87 -10.34
C SER A 338 3.77 12.30 -9.98
N PRO A 339 3.62 12.63 -8.67
CA PRO A 339 3.19 13.95 -8.22
C PRO A 339 4.27 15.04 -8.36
N SER A 340 5.27 14.84 -9.21
CA SER A 340 6.29 15.83 -9.53
C SER A 340 5.89 16.72 -10.70
N GLY A 341 6.20 18.01 -10.62
CA GLY A 341 5.92 19.01 -11.66
C GLY A 341 4.47 19.52 -11.70
N PRO A 342 4.13 20.40 -12.67
CA PRO A 342 2.82 21.04 -12.77
C PRO A 342 1.68 20.05 -13.04
N ALA A 343 0.58 20.14 -12.29
CA ALA A 343 -0.56 19.24 -12.38
C ALA A 343 -1.15 19.11 -13.80
N GLU A 344 -1.29 20.24 -14.51
CA GLU A 344 -1.78 20.25 -15.89
C GLU A 344 -0.84 19.53 -16.87
N ALA A 345 0.48 19.69 -16.70
CA ALA A 345 1.46 18.98 -17.53
C ALA A 345 1.37 17.46 -17.30
N ASN A 346 1.23 17.05 -16.04
CA ASN A 346 1.05 15.65 -15.66
C ASN A 346 -0.26 15.09 -16.23
N LEU A 347 -1.35 15.86 -16.22
CA LEU A 347 -2.62 15.46 -16.77
C LEU A 347 -2.53 15.27 -18.29
N ARG A 348 -1.96 16.24 -19.02
CA ARG A 348 -1.75 16.14 -20.49
C ARG A 348 -0.85 14.96 -20.84
N LEU A 349 0.26 14.80 -20.15
CA LEU A 349 1.22 13.74 -20.44
C LEU A 349 0.66 12.35 -20.16
N SER A 350 -0.03 12.18 -19.04
CA SER A 350 -0.67 10.91 -18.68
C SER A 350 -1.76 10.53 -19.66
N ARG A 351 -2.56 11.50 -20.15
CA ARG A 351 -3.55 11.30 -21.21
C ARG A 351 -2.91 10.84 -22.50
N ALA A 352 -1.87 11.52 -22.99
CA ALA A 352 -1.18 11.14 -24.22
C ALA A 352 -0.58 9.72 -24.15
N ARG A 353 -0.08 9.31 -22.97
CA ARG A 353 0.42 7.95 -22.74
C ARG A 353 -0.69 6.90 -22.78
N ALA A 354 -1.83 7.20 -22.19
CA ALA A 354 -3.02 6.33 -22.26
C ALA A 354 -3.52 6.17 -23.70
N GLU A 355 -3.62 7.26 -24.46
CA GLU A 355 -4.00 7.27 -25.86
C GLU A 355 -3.03 6.43 -26.70
N ARG A 356 -1.72 6.60 -26.51
CA ARG A 356 -0.70 5.80 -27.18
C ARG A 356 -0.88 4.30 -26.94
N VAL A 357 -1.12 3.90 -25.71
CA VAL A 357 -1.35 2.48 -25.35
C VAL A 357 -2.65 1.98 -25.95
N ARG A 358 -3.76 2.74 -25.84
CA ARG A 358 -5.04 2.41 -26.47
C ARG A 358 -4.90 2.15 -27.96
N ASP A 359 -4.23 3.05 -28.69
CA ASP A 359 -4.06 2.97 -30.13
C ASP A 359 -3.23 1.74 -30.55
N ARG A 360 -2.22 1.38 -29.73
CA ARG A 360 -1.47 0.14 -29.95
C ARG A 360 -2.32 -1.11 -29.73
N LEU A 361 -3.23 -1.11 -28.74
CA LEU A 361 -4.15 -2.23 -28.51
C LEU A 361 -5.14 -2.38 -29.70
N ILE A 362 -5.68 -1.27 -30.21
CA ILE A 362 -6.58 -1.29 -31.38
C ILE A 362 -5.84 -1.78 -32.62
N ALA A 363 -4.58 -1.34 -32.82
CA ALA A 363 -3.77 -1.82 -33.96
C ALA A 363 -3.51 -3.33 -33.90
N LEU A 364 -3.36 -3.90 -32.70
CA LEU A 364 -3.17 -5.33 -32.49
C LEU A 364 -4.48 -6.13 -32.60
N GLN A 365 -5.60 -5.52 -32.21
CA GLN A 365 -6.93 -6.11 -32.24
C GLN A 365 -7.98 -5.07 -32.68
N PRO A 366 -8.24 -4.93 -33.99
CA PRO A 366 -9.18 -3.93 -34.52
C PRO A 366 -10.58 -4.03 -33.91
N GLY A 367 -11.02 -5.21 -33.47
CA GLY A 367 -12.30 -5.41 -32.77
C GLY A 367 -12.43 -4.66 -31.44
N LEU A 368 -11.37 -4.06 -30.96
CA LEU A 368 -11.38 -3.19 -29.79
C LEU A 368 -11.74 -1.72 -30.10
N GLY A 369 -11.84 -1.29 -31.38
CA GLY A 369 -12.01 0.11 -31.84
C GLY A 369 -13.28 0.68 -31.27
N GLY A 370 -14.25 0.33 -30.84
CA GLY A 370 -15.42 0.93 -30.14
C GLY A 370 -15.50 0.61 -28.66
N ARG A 371 -14.52 -0.16 -28.15
CA ARG A 371 -14.56 -0.73 -26.81
C ARG A 371 -13.48 -0.17 -25.87
N LEU A 372 -12.60 0.68 -26.38
CA LEU A 372 -11.53 1.27 -25.58
C LEU A 372 -11.75 2.77 -25.42
N ALA A 373 -11.88 3.22 -24.17
CA ALA A 373 -11.77 4.62 -23.79
C ALA A 373 -10.36 4.90 -23.22
N SER A 374 -9.93 6.17 -23.25
CA SER A 374 -8.67 6.57 -22.63
C SER A 374 -8.82 7.88 -21.87
N ARG A 375 -8.17 7.99 -20.70
CA ARG A 375 -8.05 9.25 -19.95
C ARG A 375 -6.70 9.39 -19.27
N GLY A 376 -6.33 10.62 -18.93
CA GLY A 376 -5.24 10.90 -18.02
C GLY A 376 -5.78 11.11 -16.61
N ALA A 377 -5.11 10.58 -15.62
CA ALA A 377 -5.35 10.84 -14.20
C ALA A 377 -4.30 11.81 -13.62
N GLY A 378 -3.25 12.15 -14.39
CA GLY A 378 -2.16 12.93 -13.83
C GLY A 378 -1.59 12.27 -12.58
N ALA A 379 -1.43 13.04 -11.52
CA ALA A 379 -0.95 12.59 -10.21
C ALA A 379 -2.07 12.46 -9.15
N SER A 380 -3.35 12.45 -9.55
CA SER A 380 -4.47 12.44 -8.61
C SER A 380 -4.72 11.11 -7.93
N GLU A 381 -4.19 10.01 -8.47
CA GLU A 381 -4.39 8.65 -7.95
C GLU A 381 -3.01 7.98 -7.71
N PRO A 382 -2.18 8.47 -6.76
CA PRO A 382 -0.89 7.87 -6.48
C PRO A 382 -1.06 6.52 -5.74
N ILE A 383 -0.10 5.62 -5.91
CA ILE A 383 0.04 4.41 -5.11
C ILE A 383 1.02 4.67 -3.96
N ILE A 384 2.14 5.28 -4.24
CA ILE A 384 3.18 5.67 -3.27
C ILE A 384 3.07 7.15 -2.92
N GLY A 385 3.05 8.04 -3.93
CA GLY A 385 2.82 9.47 -3.76
C GLY A 385 3.94 10.21 -3.05
N SER A 386 5.19 9.77 -3.14
CA SER A 386 6.32 10.41 -2.45
C SER A 386 6.62 11.82 -2.99
N GLY A 387 6.34 12.06 -4.28
CA GLY A 387 6.66 13.31 -4.96
C GLY A 387 8.16 13.52 -5.21
N ALA A 388 9.00 12.54 -4.91
CA ALA A 388 10.44 12.64 -5.08
C ALA A 388 10.91 12.48 -6.54
N ASP A 389 10.02 12.10 -7.45
CA ASP A 389 10.26 11.80 -8.88
C ASP A 389 11.43 10.85 -9.13
N ASP A 390 11.67 9.98 -8.20
CA ASP A 390 12.70 8.95 -8.29
C ASP A 390 12.08 7.54 -8.43
N ALA A 391 12.83 6.52 -8.05
CA ALA A 391 12.35 5.14 -8.08
C ALA A 391 11.25 4.85 -7.03
N SER A 392 11.01 5.73 -6.04
CA SER A 392 9.92 5.58 -5.09
C SER A 392 8.57 5.72 -5.78
N ASP A 393 8.45 6.66 -6.73
CA ASP A 393 7.22 6.91 -7.48
C ASP A 393 7.06 6.00 -8.72
N LEU A 394 7.82 4.91 -8.77
CA LEU A 394 7.81 4.02 -9.94
C LEU A 394 6.43 3.41 -10.21
N LEU A 395 5.67 3.08 -9.15
CA LEU A 395 4.32 2.54 -9.26
C LEU A 395 3.30 3.62 -9.66
N ASP A 396 3.61 4.89 -9.43
CA ASP A 396 2.74 6.00 -9.81
C ASP A 396 2.82 6.28 -11.32
N ARG A 397 3.96 5.96 -11.96
CA ARG A 397 4.16 6.08 -13.42
C ARG A 397 3.73 4.81 -14.14
N ARG A 398 2.43 4.63 -14.29
CA ARG A 398 1.82 3.41 -14.84
C ARG A 398 0.72 3.70 -15.86
N VAL A 399 0.34 2.68 -16.60
CA VAL A 399 -0.92 2.65 -17.37
C VAL A 399 -1.82 1.60 -16.74
N GLU A 400 -3.02 1.99 -16.41
CA GLU A 400 -4.01 1.16 -15.76
C GLU A 400 -5.13 0.81 -16.72
N PHE A 401 -5.66 -0.39 -16.59
CA PHE A 401 -6.76 -0.93 -17.37
C PHE A 401 -7.91 -1.28 -16.43
N ARG A 402 -9.08 -0.63 -16.63
CA ARG A 402 -10.29 -0.88 -15.85
C ARG A 402 -11.40 -1.38 -16.76
N PRO A 403 -11.93 -2.58 -16.55
CA PRO A 403 -13.18 -3.00 -17.17
C PRO A 403 -14.31 -2.06 -16.77
N VAL A 404 -15.07 -1.61 -17.77
CA VAL A 404 -16.21 -0.71 -17.59
C VAL A 404 -17.38 -1.18 -18.44
N ALA A 405 -18.59 -0.76 -18.09
CA ALA A 405 -19.74 -0.93 -18.99
C ALA A 405 -19.49 -0.15 -20.29
N CYS A 406 -19.85 -0.73 -21.43
CA CYS A 406 -19.80 0.01 -22.68
C CYS A 406 -20.84 1.13 -22.67
N ALA A 407 -20.46 2.33 -23.13
CA ALA A 407 -21.42 3.37 -23.39
C ALA A 407 -22.45 2.88 -24.41
N ALA A 408 -23.73 3.17 -24.21
CA ALA A 408 -24.74 2.90 -25.23
C ALA A 408 -24.32 3.61 -26.53
N PRO A 409 -24.52 2.98 -27.71
CA PRO A 409 -24.29 3.69 -28.95
C PRO A 409 -25.18 4.95 -28.96
N PRO A 410 -24.67 6.08 -29.47
CA PRO A 410 -25.50 7.28 -29.61
C PRO A 410 -26.74 6.94 -30.41
N PRO A 411 -27.92 7.52 -30.07
CA PRO A 411 -29.17 7.26 -30.73
C PRO A 411 -29.12 7.63 -32.21
#